data_f95ecb8cc1d04387900e59899af6279c
#
_entry.id   f95ecb8cc1d04387900e59899af6279c
#
_cell.length_a   1.000
_cell.length_b   1.000
_cell.length_c   1.000
_cell.angle_alpha   90.00
_cell.angle_beta   90.00
_cell.angle_gamma   90.00
#
_symmetry.space_group_name_H-M   'P 1'
#
loop_
_entity.id
_entity.type
_entity.pdbx_description
1 polymer ?
#
loop_
_entity_poly.entity_id
_entity_poly.type
_entity_poly.pdbx_seq_one_letter_code
_entity_poly.pdbx_strand_id
1 'polypeptide(L)'
;GIIHNITAGRLRRTDIAKIKEINPNLILIAGGVDFGERDTALDNAELIRAMGLKTPVIYAGNVENQEEMKLIFDGESGQKLYIVDNVYPKIDALNVEPCRKVIQDAFEDHITNAPGMEHVRDMVNGPIIPTPGAVMECTKVLYDCLGDLIVLDVGGATTDLHSVATESDKIARLMISPEPKAKRTVEGDLGVYVNRMK
;
A
#
# COMPACT_ATOMS: atom_id res chain seq x y z
N GLY A 1 7.26 5.38 5.37
CA GLY A 1 6.11 5.78 6.21
C GLY A 1 6.12 5.05 7.54
N ILE A 2 5.40 5.60 8.52
CA ILE A 2 5.24 4.96 9.83
C ILE A 2 3.94 4.17 9.79
N ILE A 3 3.99 2.89 10.19
CA ILE A 3 2.83 2.01 10.29
C ILE A 3 2.41 1.93 11.76
N HIS A 4 1.14 2.24 12.04
CA HIS A 4 0.54 2.10 13.36
C HIS A 4 -0.47 0.96 13.34
N ASN A 5 -0.25 -0.07 14.16
CA ASN A 5 -1.26 -1.07 14.46
C ASN A 5 -2.10 -0.56 15.65
N ILE A 6 -3.41 -0.38 15.42
CA ILE A 6 -4.30 0.20 16.42
C ILE A 6 -4.92 -0.88 17.30
N THR A 7 -5.51 -1.91 16.70
CA THR A 7 -6.18 -2.98 17.44
C THR A 7 -6.30 -4.26 16.61
N ALA A 8 -6.41 -5.40 17.25
CA ALA A 8 -6.78 -6.69 16.66
C ALA A 8 -8.23 -7.09 16.97
N GLY A 9 -9.10 -6.14 17.36
CA GLY A 9 -10.49 -6.38 17.71
C GLY A 9 -11.36 -5.16 17.46
N ARG A 10 -12.44 -5.02 18.21
CA ARG A 10 -13.33 -3.85 18.12
C ARG A 10 -12.63 -2.58 18.60
N LEU A 11 -12.75 -1.49 17.83
CA LEU A 11 -12.24 -0.18 18.18
C LEU A 11 -12.88 0.35 19.46
N ARG A 12 -12.06 0.89 20.34
CA ARG A 12 -12.46 1.56 21.57
C ARG A 12 -12.34 3.07 21.43
N ARG A 13 -12.91 3.82 22.37
CA ARG A 13 -12.80 5.29 22.39
C ARG A 13 -11.34 5.78 22.39
N THR A 14 -10.44 5.05 23.05
CA THR A 14 -9.01 5.33 23.07
C THR A 14 -8.38 5.15 21.70
N ASP A 15 -8.79 4.14 20.94
CA ASP A 15 -8.29 3.85 19.60
C ASP A 15 -8.75 4.93 18.61
N ILE A 16 -10.00 5.37 18.73
CA ILE A 16 -10.55 6.48 17.94
C ILE A 16 -9.76 7.77 18.19
N ALA A 17 -9.48 8.08 19.47
CA ALA A 17 -8.67 9.25 19.82
C ALA A 17 -7.26 9.17 19.20
N LYS A 18 -6.63 7.99 19.28
CA LYS A 18 -5.32 7.74 18.70
C LYS A 18 -5.31 7.85 17.18
N ILE A 19 -6.34 7.34 16.48
CA ILE A 19 -6.44 7.49 15.01
C ILE A 19 -6.53 8.97 14.62
N LYS A 20 -7.32 9.76 15.35
CA LYS A 20 -7.43 11.21 15.12
C LYS A 20 -6.12 11.95 15.38
N GLU A 21 -5.38 11.57 16.41
CA GLU A 21 -4.07 12.15 16.74
C GLU A 21 -3.02 11.84 15.66
N ILE A 22 -2.98 10.58 15.19
CA ILE A 22 -2.07 10.11 14.12
C ILE A 22 -2.39 10.83 12.80
N ASN A 23 -3.68 11.12 12.54
CA ASN A 23 -4.17 11.67 11.28
C ASN A 23 -3.58 10.92 10.06
N PRO A 24 -3.88 9.62 9.89
CA PRO A 24 -3.22 8.77 8.93
C PRO A 24 -3.52 9.17 7.49
N ASN A 25 -2.58 8.93 6.58
CA ASN A 25 -2.75 9.14 5.15
C ASN A 25 -3.52 7.99 4.47
N LEU A 26 -3.61 6.85 5.13
CA LEU A 26 -4.31 5.65 4.67
C LEU A 26 -4.74 4.82 5.87
N ILE A 27 -5.93 4.23 5.80
CA ILE A 27 -6.44 3.29 6.80
C ILE A 27 -6.64 1.93 6.13
N LEU A 28 -6.05 0.89 6.70
CA LEU A 28 -6.28 -0.50 6.29
C LEU A 28 -7.19 -1.17 7.32
N ILE A 29 -8.32 -1.70 6.85
CA ILE A 29 -9.22 -2.56 7.62
C ILE A 29 -9.03 -3.98 7.09
N ALA A 30 -8.54 -4.86 7.94
CA ALA A 30 -8.40 -6.29 7.66
C ALA A 30 -8.96 -7.07 8.85
N GLY A 31 -9.42 -8.27 8.61
CA GLY A 31 -9.89 -9.17 9.67
C GLY A 31 -10.95 -10.14 9.18
N GLY A 32 -11.02 -11.26 9.89
CA GLY A 32 -11.82 -12.41 9.50
C GLY A 32 -11.19 -13.19 8.33
N VAL A 33 -11.23 -14.51 8.42
CA VAL A 33 -11.04 -15.36 7.25
C VAL A 33 -12.30 -15.29 6.38
N ASP A 34 -12.20 -15.63 5.11
CA ASP A 34 -13.36 -15.65 4.24
C ASP A 34 -14.43 -16.63 4.77
N PHE A 35 -15.68 -16.20 4.75
CA PHE A 35 -16.84 -16.93 5.31
C PHE A 35 -16.77 -17.16 6.83
N GLY A 36 -15.89 -16.41 7.53
CA GLY A 36 -15.75 -16.46 8.99
C GLY A 36 -16.43 -15.29 9.70
N GLU A 37 -15.80 -14.77 10.75
CA GLU A 37 -16.33 -13.66 11.55
C GLU A 37 -16.46 -12.38 10.71
N ARG A 38 -17.58 -11.69 10.83
CA ARG A 38 -17.95 -10.54 10.00
C ARG A 38 -18.08 -9.24 10.76
N ASP A 39 -18.65 -9.30 11.97
CA ASP A 39 -19.20 -8.13 12.65
C ASP A 39 -18.12 -7.15 13.12
N THR A 40 -17.00 -7.66 13.61
CA THR A 40 -15.91 -6.81 14.12
C THR A 40 -15.38 -5.83 13.06
N ALA A 41 -15.21 -6.31 11.83
CA ALA A 41 -14.70 -5.47 10.74
C ALA A 41 -15.74 -4.43 10.31
N LEU A 42 -17.02 -4.78 10.27
CA LEU A 42 -18.12 -3.88 9.94
C LEU A 42 -18.31 -2.81 11.02
N ASP A 43 -18.37 -3.20 12.31
CA ASP A 43 -18.44 -2.24 13.43
C ASP A 43 -17.28 -1.22 13.38
N ASN A 44 -16.07 -1.70 13.11
CA ASN A 44 -14.90 -0.83 12.99
C ASN A 44 -15.00 0.12 11.80
N ALA A 45 -15.52 -0.36 10.67
CA ALA A 45 -15.74 0.45 9.48
C ALA A 45 -16.76 1.58 9.74
N GLU A 46 -17.87 1.29 10.41
CA GLU A 46 -18.88 2.28 10.81
C GLU A 46 -18.27 3.35 11.73
N LEU A 47 -17.48 2.94 12.73
CA LEU A 47 -16.80 3.88 13.62
C LEU A 47 -15.80 4.76 12.87
N ILE A 48 -15.01 4.19 11.96
CA ILE A 48 -14.06 4.94 11.12
C ILE A 48 -14.81 5.92 10.22
N ARG A 49 -15.91 5.49 9.62
CA ARG A 49 -16.77 6.34 8.80
C ARG A 49 -17.35 7.51 9.60
N ALA A 50 -17.84 7.24 10.83
CA ALA A 50 -18.39 8.22 11.75
C ALA A 50 -17.35 9.27 12.23
N MET A 51 -16.06 9.03 12.10
CA MET A 51 -15.03 10.03 12.40
C MET A 51 -15.04 11.22 11.43
N GLY A 52 -15.61 11.08 10.25
CA GLY A 52 -15.67 12.13 9.23
C GLY A 52 -14.30 12.45 8.60
N LEU A 53 -13.33 11.51 8.67
CA LEU A 53 -12.04 11.66 8.03
C LEU A 53 -12.18 11.54 6.51
N LYS A 54 -11.36 12.29 5.77
CA LYS A 54 -11.24 12.13 4.30
C LYS A 54 -10.18 11.10 3.90
N THR A 55 -9.52 10.50 4.88
CA THR A 55 -8.47 9.50 4.69
C THR A 55 -8.99 8.30 3.90
N PRO A 56 -8.34 7.89 2.81
CA PRO A 56 -8.73 6.70 2.07
C PRO A 56 -8.70 5.46 2.95
N VAL A 57 -9.63 4.54 2.68
CA VAL A 57 -9.74 3.27 3.38
C VAL A 57 -9.52 2.13 2.39
N ILE A 58 -8.70 1.17 2.76
CA ILE A 58 -8.57 -0.12 2.06
C ILE A 58 -9.24 -1.17 2.93
N TYR A 59 -10.16 -1.92 2.35
CA TYR A 59 -10.72 -3.10 2.97
C TYR A 59 -10.11 -4.35 2.34
N ALA A 60 -9.47 -5.18 3.16
CA ALA A 60 -8.77 -6.40 2.77
C ALA A 60 -9.09 -7.57 3.74
N GLY A 61 -10.34 -7.68 4.15
CA GLY A 61 -10.87 -8.72 5.06
C GLY A 61 -11.85 -9.66 4.37
N ASN A 62 -12.66 -10.32 5.19
CA ASN A 62 -13.66 -11.31 4.78
C ASN A 62 -14.47 -10.86 3.55
N VAL A 63 -14.47 -11.68 2.51
CA VAL A 63 -15.15 -11.41 1.22
C VAL A 63 -16.63 -11.13 1.38
N GLU A 64 -17.30 -11.75 2.34
CA GLU A 64 -18.74 -11.56 2.58
C GLU A 64 -19.12 -10.15 3.04
N ASN A 65 -18.16 -9.36 3.53
CA ASN A 65 -18.39 -8.00 3.99
C ASN A 65 -18.24 -6.94 2.90
N GLN A 66 -17.78 -7.29 1.70
CA GLN A 66 -17.42 -6.32 0.67
C GLN A 66 -18.59 -5.43 0.25
N GLU A 67 -19.80 -5.99 0.10
CA GLU A 67 -20.98 -5.20 -0.28
C GLU A 67 -21.42 -4.27 0.85
N GLU A 68 -21.39 -4.72 2.11
CA GLU A 68 -21.72 -3.87 3.26
C GLU A 68 -20.67 -2.76 3.45
N MET A 69 -19.39 -3.04 3.22
CA MET A 69 -18.34 -2.03 3.22
C MET A 69 -18.60 -0.93 2.18
N LYS A 70 -19.05 -1.29 0.97
CA LYS A 70 -19.45 -0.31 -0.04
C LYS A 70 -20.57 0.59 0.47
N LEU A 71 -21.60 0.01 1.09
CA LEU A 71 -22.73 0.77 1.65
C LEU A 71 -22.30 1.70 2.81
N ILE A 72 -21.42 1.24 3.71
CA ILE A 72 -20.91 2.05 4.82
C ILE A 72 -20.14 3.28 4.30
N PHE A 73 -19.34 3.11 3.25
CA PHE A 73 -18.52 4.18 2.71
C PHE A 73 -19.18 4.92 1.53
N ASP A 74 -20.37 4.52 1.11
CA ASP A 74 -21.16 5.25 0.12
C ASP A 74 -21.63 6.61 0.67
N GLY A 75 -21.73 7.61 -0.22
CA GLY A 75 -22.25 8.91 0.09
C GLY A 75 -21.26 10.08 -0.01
N GLU A 76 -21.76 11.29 0.26
CA GLU A 76 -21.10 12.57 -0.02
C GLU A 76 -19.84 12.91 0.82
N SER A 77 -19.38 12.02 1.70
CA SER A 77 -18.24 12.32 2.60
C SER A 77 -16.89 12.48 1.88
N GLY A 78 -16.79 12.03 0.64
CA GLY A 78 -15.56 12.06 -0.13
C GLY A 78 -14.45 11.11 0.39
N GLN A 79 -14.78 10.20 1.32
CA GLN A 79 -13.84 9.17 1.79
C GLN A 79 -13.77 8.03 0.76
N LYS A 80 -12.61 7.87 0.12
CA LYS A 80 -12.40 6.85 -0.91
C LYS A 80 -12.24 5.47 -0.27
N LEU A 81 -12.99 4.48 -0.77
CA LEU A 81 -12.86 3.07 -0.37
C LEU A 81 -12.24 2.28 -1.51
N TYR A 82 -11.23 1.48 -1.17
CA TYR A 82 -10.66 0.45 -2.03
C TYR A 82 -10.99 -0.92 -1.44
N ILE A 83 -11.55 -1.80 -2.24
CA ILE A 83 -11.82 -3.19 -1.85
C ILE A 83 -10.84 -4.08 -2.58
N VAL A 84 -10.17 -4.94 -1.84
CA VAL A 84 -9.21 -5.92 -2.36
C VAL A 84 -9.50 -7.29 -1.78
N ASP A 85 -8.86 -8.30 -2.35
CA ASP A 85 -8.93 -9.65 -1.82
C ASP A 85 -8.43 -9.70 -0.38
N ASN A 86 -9.00 -10.59 0.41
CA ASN A 86 -8.62 -10.77 1.80
C ASN A 86 -7.15 -11.10 1.92
N VAL A 87 -6.42 -10.38 2.81
CA VAL A 87 -5.01 -10.65 3.09
C VAL A 87 -4.78 -11.96 3.85
N TYR A 88 -5.83 -12.49 4.48
CA TYR A 88 -5.82 -13.75 5.21
C TYR A 88 -7.08 -14.58 4.91
N PRO A 89 -7.26 -15.05 3.64
CA PRO A 89 -8.50 -15.68 3.21
C PRO A 89 -8.79 -17.02 3.91
N LYS A 90 -7.76 -17.73 4.33
CA LYS A 90 -7.84 -19.01 5.05
C LYS A 90 -6.76 -19.07 6.12
N ILE A 91 -6.96 -19.94 7.11
CA ILE A 91 -5.94 -20.24 8.13
C ILE A 91 -4.66 -20.69 7.42
N ASP A 92 -3.54 -20.09 7.84
CA ASP A 92 -2.19 -20.33 7.30
C ASP A 92 -2.01 -19.98 5.81
N ALA A 93 -2.89 -19.16 5.24
CA ALA A 93 -2.77 -18.67 3.87
C ALA A 93 -2.75 -17.14 3.83
N LEU A 94 -1.57 -16.56 3.59
CA LEU A 94 -1.42 -15.12 3.37
C LEU A 94 -1.58 -14.77 1.88
N ASN A 95 -2.34 -13.71 1.59
CA ASN A 95 -2.54 -13.16 0.25
C ASN A 95 -2.34 -11.64 0.29
N VAL A 96 -1.08 -11.21 0.43
CA VAL A 96 -0.75 -9.79 0.66
C VAL A 96 -0.55 -8.98 -0.61
N GLU A 97 -0.28 -9.61 -1.75
CA GLU A 97 0.08 -8.93 -3.00
C GLU A 97 -1.02 -8.00 -3.55
N PRO A 98 -2.32 -8.39 -3.58
CA PRO A 98 -3.37 -7.48 -4.02
C PRO A 98 -3.45 -6.22 -3.15
N CYS A 99 -3.30 -6.37 -1.82
CA CYS A 99 -3.31 -5.27 -0.88
C CYS A 99 -2.09 -4.35 -1.05
N ARG A 100 -0.89 -4.93 -1.23
CA ARG A 100 0.34 -4.17 -1.49
C ARG A 100 0.21 -3.30 -2.74
N LYS A 101 -0.35 -3.85 -3.82
CA LYS A 101 -0.57 -3.11 -5.06
C LYS A 101 -1.47 -1.91 -4.83
N VAL A 102 -2.62 -2.10 -4.17
CA VAL A 102 -3.56 -1.01 -3.92
C VAL A 102 -3.00 0.04 -2.94
N ILE A 103 -2.21 -0.36 -1.94
CA ILE A 103 -1.47 0.60 -1.09
C ILE A 103 -0.53 1.44 -1.94
N GLN A 104 0.19 0.84 -2.86
CA GLN A 104 1.09 1.54 -3.78
C GLN A 104 0.31 2.53 -4.67
N ASP A 105 -0.76 2.07 -5.30
CA ASP A 105 -1.61 2.89 -6.16
C ASP A 105 -2.22 4.08 -5.39
N ALA A 106 -2.72 3.84 -4.17
CA ALA A 106 -3.28 4.88 -3.31
C ALA A 106 -2.22 5.91 -2.86
N PHE A 107 -0.99 5.46 -2.61
CA PHE A 107 0.13 6.34 -2.29
C PHE A 107 0.56 7.19 -3.49
N GLU A 108 0.59 6.60 -4.67
CA GLU A 108 0.88 7.31 -5.93
C GLU A 108 -0.19 8.37 -6.24
N ASP A 109 -1.45 8.02 -6.10
CA ASP A 109 -2.58 8.95 -6.20
C ASP A 109 -2.42 10.13 -5.23
N HIS A 110 -2.01 9.86 -4.00
CA HIS A 110 -1.83 10.91 -2.99
C HIS A 110 -0.71 11.88 -3.36
N ILE A 111 0.44 11.36 -3.81
CA ILE A 111 1.59 12.19 -4.21
C ILE A 111 1.27 13.00 -5.46
N THR A 112 0.68 12.38 -6.47
CA THR A 112 0.36 13.05 -7.73
C THR A 112 -0.77 14.08 -7.60
N ASN A 113 -1.56 14.02 -6.53
CA ASN A 113 -2.60 14.98 -6.19
C ASN A 113 -2.23 15.94 -5.03
N ALA A 114 -0.94 15.96 -4.63
CA ALA A 114 -0.47 16.88 -3.59
C ALA A 114 -0.63 18.36 -4.04
N PRO A 115 -0.82 19.29 -3.08
CA PRO A 115 -0.92 20.72 -3.39
C PRO A 115 0.26 21.21 -4.24
N GLY A 116 -0.02 21.92 -5.33
CA GLY A 116 0.96 22.42 -6.29
C GLY A 116 1.18 21.51 -7.50
N MET A 117 0.69 20.26 -7.46
CA MET A 117 0.77 19.34 -8.60
C MET A 117 -0.23 19.68 -9.72
N GLU A 118 -1.20 20.54 -9.45
CA GLU A 118 -2.14 21.06 -10.46
C GLU A 118 -1.39 21.69 -11.63
N HIS A 119 -0.43 22.56 -11.34
CA HIS A 119 0.37 23.21 -12.37
C HIS A 119 1.20 22.23 -13.20
N VAL A 120 1.70 21.18 -12.57
CA VAL A 120 2.47 20.13 -13.27
C VAL A 120 1.55 19.35 -14.21
N ARG A 121 0.33 19.01 -13.75
CA ARG A 121 -0.68 18.31 -14.58
C ARG A 121 -1.07 19.13 -15.82
N ASP A 122 -1.20 20.42 -15.68
CA ASP A 122 -1.53 21.32 -16.81
C ASP A 122 -0.40 21.41 -17.86
N MET A 123 0.83 21.05 -17.48
CA MET A 123 2.01 21.12 -18.34
C MET A 123 2.30 19.82 -19.07
N VAL A 124 1.66 18.69 -18.72
CA VAL A 124 1.95 17.37 -19.26
C VAL A 124 0.75 16.77 -19.98
N ASN A 125 0.99 15.97 -21.01
CA ASN A 125 -0.04 15.30 -21.80
C ASN A 125 -0.21 13.81 -21.42
N GLY A 126 0.42 13.37 -20.32
CA GLY A 126 0.42 11.97 -19.88
C GLY A 126 0.28 11.83 -18.37
N PRO A 127 0.22 10.61 -17.88
CA PRO A 127 0.16 10.34 -16.44
C PRO A 127 1.45 10.83 -15.76
N ILE A 128 1.30 11.38 -14.57
CA ILE A 128 2.42 11.68 -13.68
C ILE A 128 2.71 10.40 -12.88
N ILE A 129 3.92 9.89 -13.01
CA ILE A 129 4.36 8.68 -12.33
C ILE A 129 5.42 9.07 -11.29
N PRO A 130 5.32 8.65 -10.02
CA PRO A 130 6.38 8.85 -9.03
C PRO A 130 7.69 8.20 -9.50
N THR A 131 8.82 8.83 -9.17
CA THR A 131 10.16 8.37 -9.61
C THR A 131 10.37 6.87 -9.39
N PRO A 132 10.06 6.28 -8.21
CA PRO A 132 10.27 4.84 -8.03
C PRO A 132 9.44 3.96 -8.95
N GLY A 133 8.21 4.38 -9.26
CA GLY A 133 7.35 3.70 -10.24
C GLY A 133 7.96 3.77 -11.66
N ALA A 134 8.41 4.95 -12.06
CA ALA A 134 9.04 5.15 -13.38
C ALA A 134 10.34 4.34 -13.51
N VAL A 135 11.17 4.29 -12.46
CA VAL A 135 12.40 3.48 -12.44
C VAL A 135 12.08 2.00 -12.54
N MET A 136 11.05 1.52 -11.83
CA MET A 136 10.62 0.12 -11.91
C MET A 136 10.11 -0.24 -13.32
N GLU A 137 9.32 0.61 -13.95
CA GLU A 137 8.86 0.37 -15.33
C GLU A 137 10.04 0.34 -16.32
N CYS A 138 11.00 1.26 -16.17
CA CYS A 138 12.23 1.24 -16.95
C CYS A 138 13.05 -0.06 -16.70
N THR A 139 13.14 -0.51 -15.46
CA THR A 139 13.82 -1.76 -15.09
C THR A 139 13.18 -2.98 -15.75
N LYS A 140 11.84 -3.03 -15.82
CA LYS A 140 11.14 -4.11 -16.56
C LYS A 140 11.45 -4.12 -18.05
N VAL A 141 11.46 -2.94 -18.68
CA VAL A 141 11.84 -2.82 -20.10
C VAL A 141 13.28 -3.27 -20.34
N LEU A 142 14.20 -2.89 -19.45
CA LEU A 142 15.59 -3.36 -19.51
C LEU A 142 15.70 -4.87 -19.31
N TYR A 143 14.89 -5.45 -18.42
CA TYR A 143 14.84 -6.88 -18.21
C TYR A 143 14.47 -7.65 -19.47
N ASP A 144 13.51 -7.17 -20.24
CA ASP A 144 13.09 -7.80 -21.50
C ASP A 144 14.21 -7.85 -22.54
N CYS A 145 15.20 -6.93 -22.45
CA CYS A 145 16.33 -6.86 -23.35
C CYS A 145 17.59 -7.58 -22.82
N LEU A 146 17.83 -7.54 -21.50
CA LEU A 146 19.09 -7.93 -20.88
C LEU A 146 18.97 -9.19 -20.02
N GLY A 147 17.76 -9.60 -19.62
CA GLY A 147 17.52 -10.64 -18.63
C GLY A 147 17.64 -10.10 -17.19
N ASP A 148 17.93 -10.98 -16.25
CA ASP A 148 18.01 -10.66 -14.83
C ASP A 148 18.92 -9.46 -14.53
N LEU A 149 18.40 -8.45 -13.82
CA LEU A 149 19.18 -7.24 -13.53
C LEU A 149 18.76 -6.59 -12.20
N ILE A 150 19.66 -5.76 -11.69
CA ILE A 150 19.44 -4.86 -10.55
C ILE A 150 19.73 -3.43 -11.03
N VAL A 151 18.85 -2.50 -10.70
CA VAL A 151 19.00 -1.06 -10.92
C VAL A 151 19.08 -0.35 -9.58
N LEU A 152 20.05 0.53 -9.41
CA LEU A 152 20.20 1.38 -8.24
C LEU A 152 19.81 2.81 -8.64
N ASP A 153 18.81 3.35 -7.97
CA ASP A 153 18.44 4.77 -8.01
C ASP A 153 19.01 5.47 -6.78
N VAL A 154 20.14 6.15 -6.97
CA VAL A 154 20.89 6.78 -5.87
C VAL A 154 20.49 8.24 -5.78
N GLY A 155 19.64 8.55 -4.81
CA GLY A 155 19.16 9.89 -4.52
C GLY A 155 19.99 10.66 -3.49
N GLY A 156 19.59 11.89 -3.23
CA GLY A 156 20.26 12.74 -2.24
C GLY A 156 20.13 12.25 -0.80
N ALA A 157 19.01 11.62 -0.45
CA ALA A 157 18.71 11.14 0.89
C ALA A 157 18.55 9.62 1.00
N THR A 158 18.09 8.97 -0.06
CA THR A 158 17.78 7.54 -0.10
C THR A 158 18.45 6.88 -1.29
N THR A 159 18.65 5.59 -1.23
CA THR A 159 19.01 4.73 -2.36
C THR A 159 17.92 3.69 -2.54
N ASP A 160 17.31 3.66 -3.72
CA ASP A 160 16.33 2.65 -4.10
C ASP A 160 17.00 1.55 -4.93
N LEU A 161 16.74 0.30 -4.57
CA LEU A 161 17.21 -0.86 -5.29
C LEU A 161 16.00 -1.52 -5.96
N HIS A 162 16.02 -1.56 -7.29
CA HIS A 162 15.03 -2.23 -8.11
C HIS A 162 15.64 -3.50 -8.71
N SER A 163 15.00 -4.63 -8.53
CA SER A 163 15.42 -5.89 -9.12
C SER A 163 14.31 -6.51 -9.93
N VAL A 164 14.63 -6.99 -11.12
CA VAL A 164 13.77 -7.86 -11.91
C VAL A 164 14.59 -9.09 -12.25
N ALA A 165 14.22 -10.22 -11.65
CA ALA A 165 14.96 -11.46 -11.81
C ALA A 165 14.04 -12.67 -11.64
N THR A 166 14.40 -13.76 -12.30
CA THR A 166 13.78 -15.07 -12.09
C THR A 166 14.54 -15.82 -11.01
N GLU A 167 13.84 -16.24 -9.98
CA GLU A 167 14.46 -16.99 -8.87
C GLU A 167 14.99 -18.34 -9.34
N SER A 168 16.19 -18.70 -8.90
CA SER A 168 16.71 -20.03 -9.13
C SER A 168 15.95 -21.05 -8.27
N ASP A 169 15.81 -22.29 -8.73
CA ASP A 169 15.17 -23.40 -7.98
C ASP A 169 15.76 -23.58 -6.57
N LYS A 170 17.04 -23.25 -6.41
CA LYS A 170 17.74 -23.36 -5.14
C LYS A 170 17.25 -22.32 -4.14
N ILE A 171 17.03 -21.09 -4.58
CA ILE A 171 16.52 -19.98 -3.75
C ILE A 171 15.04 -20.21 -3.49
N ALA A 172 14.25 -20.56 -4.51
CA ALA A 172 12.81 -20.81 -4.38
C ALA A 172 12.47 -21.86 -3.30
N ARG A 173 13.32 -22.89 -3.14
CA ARG A 173 13.16 -23.92 -2.10
C ARG A 173 13.45 -23.43 -0.67
N LEU A 174 14.14 -22.33 -0.50
CA LEU A 174 14.47 -21.73 0.81
C LEU A 174 13.48 -20.67 1.24
N MET A 175 12.60 -20.24 0.33
CA MET A 175 11.63 -19.17 0.59
C MET A 175 10.40 -19.72 1.29
N ILE A 176 9.90 -18.97 2.25
CA ILE A 176 8.65 -19.28 2.98
C ILE A 176 7.43 -19.06 2.07
N SER A 177 7.50 -18.08 1.17
CA SER A 177 6.47 -17.79 0.18
C SER A 177 7.12 -17.26 -1.11
N PRO A 178 6.49 -17.47 -2.28
CA PRO A 178 6.95 -16.86 -3.52
C PRO A 178 7.00 -15.34 -3.40
N GLU A 179 8.03 -14.73 -3.93
CA GLU A 179 8.12 -13.28 -4.05
C GLU A 179 7.85 -12.82 -5.50
N PRO A 180 7.37 -11.56 -5.68
CA PRO A 180 7.17 -11.04 -7.02
C PRO A 180 8.49 -10.96 -7.79
N LYS A 181 8.43 -11.19 -9.10
CA LYS A 181 9.60 -11.12 -9.99
C LYS A 181 10.26 -9.73 -9.97
N ALA A 182 9.44 -8.69 -9.94
CA ALA A 182 9.89 -7.29 -9.83
C ALA A 182 9.78 -6.83 -8.37
N LYS A 183 10.90 -6.44 -7.77
CA LYS A 183 11.01 -6.08 -6.35
C LYS A 183 11.69 -4.73 -6.21
N ARG A 184 11.26 -3.97 -5.20
CA ARG A 184 11.89 -2.72 -4.78
C ARG A 184 12.18 -2.73 -3.30
N THR A 185 13.38 -2.32 -2.91
CA THR A 185 13.74 -1.99 -1.55
C THR A 185 14.27 -0.57 -1.48
N VAL A 186 14.15 0.07 -0.32
CA VAL A 186 14.60 1.45 -0.10
C VAL A 186 15.48 1.48 1.13
N GLU A 187 16.71 1.98 0.96
CA GLU A 187 17.61 2.31 2.05
C GLU A 187 17.46 3.79 2.38
N GLY A 188 16.74 4.07 3.47
CA GLY A 188 16.30 5.42 3.84
C GLY A 188 17.41 6.35 4.33
N ASP A 189 18.61 5.84 4.59
CA ASP A 189 19.76 6.59 5.12
C ASP A 189 21.02 6.44 4.25
N LEU A 190 20.91 5.89 3.06
CA LEU A 190 22.00 5.77 2.08
C LEU A 190 21.80 6.77 0.93
N GLY A 191 21.98 8.05 1.20
CA GLY A 191 21.93 9.10 0.17
C GLY A 191 23.29 9.77 -0.03
N VAL A 192 23.53 10.31 -1.23
CA VAL A 192 24.83 10.94 -1.56
C VAL A 192 24.95 12.41 -1.12
N TYR A 193 23.86 12.98 -0.58
CA TYR A 193 23.86 14.39 -0.13
C TYR A 193 23.48 14.54 1.34
N VAL A 194 22.26 14.18 1.73
CA VAL A 194 21.74 14.37 3.09
C VAL A 194 22.48 13.49 4.09
N ASN A 195 22.77 12.26 3.73
CA ASN A 195 23.34 11.23 4.61
C ASN A 195 24.82 10.91 4.31
N ARG A 196 25.50 11.72 3.48
CA ARG A 196 26.87 11.46 3.02
C ARG A 196 27.94 11.40 4.13
N MET A 197 27.61 11.88 5.31
CA MET A 197 28.53 11.95 6.46
C MET A 197 28.16 10.98 7.59
N LYS A 198 27.22 10.07 7.35
CA LYS A 198 26.86 9.02 8.31
C LYS A 198 27.71 7.78 8.15
#